data_fa6926aef7ab47b3c820141928e1da22
#
_entry.id   fa6926aef7ab47b3c820141928e1da22
#
_cell.length_a   1.000
_cell.length_b   1.000
_cell.length_c   1.000
_cell.angle_alpha   90.00
_cell.angle_beta   90.00
_cell.angle_gamma   90.00
#
_symmetry.space_group_name_H-M   'P 1'
#
loop_
_entity.id
_entity.type
_entity.pdbx_description
1 polymer ?
#
loop_
_entity_poly.entity_id
_entity_poly.type
_entity_poly.pdbx_seq_one_letter_code
_entity_poly.pdbx_strand_id
1 'polypeptide(L)'
;MNWDKVEFTNHEAYLEIALEKPIFSQKTDADLNTQIGVTSLNYQGVSLSPENASCLIHKLQLINKSNMISVVFSALAAESFINYYALSKGKDEAYLRRFKGSKSKRLTILRTIFEAEAETRILPLYMTS
;
A
#
# COMPACT_ATOMS: atom_id res chain seq x y z
N MET A 1 9.21 -17.07 20.43
CA MET A 1 8.62 -16.46 19.23
C MET A 1 9.59 -15.44 18.65
N ASN A 2 9.82 -15.50 17.37
CA ASN A 2 10.70 -14.54 16.69
C ASN A 2 9.88 -13.35 16.18
N TRP A 3 9.94 -12.24 16.90
CA TRP A 3 9.18 -11.03 16.59
C TRP A 3 9.56 -10.43 15.24
N ASP A 4 10.84 -10.49 14.85
CA ASP A 4 11.30 -10.00 13.55
C ASP A 4 10.64 -10.75 12.40
N LYS A 5 10.45 -12.05 12.55
CA LYS A 5 9.80 -12.88 11.54
C LYS A 5 8.32 -12.57 11.42
N VAL A 6 7.63 -12.31 12.55
CA VAL A 6 6.22 -11.90 12.53
C VAL A 6 6.06 -10.57 11.81
N GLU A 7 6.93 -9.61 12.09
CA GLU A 7 6.93 -8.29 11.43
C GLU A 7 7.15 -8.43 9.92
N PHE A 8 8.09 -9.27 9.49
CA PHE A 8 8.40 -9.43 8.07
C PHE A 8 7.29 -10.09 7.26
N THR A 9 6.42 -10.88 7.88
CA THR A 9 5.40 -11.65 7.17
C THR A 9 3.98 -11.09 7.32
N ASN A 10 3.81 -9.94 7.97
CA ASN A 10 2.48 -9.38 8.26
C ASN A 10 1.91 -8.51 7.13
N HIS A 11 2.20 -8.88 5.88
CA HIS A 11 1.81 -8.09 4.70
C HIS A 11 0.31 -8.09 4.44
N GLU A 12 -0.38 -9.17 4.77
CA GLU A 12 -1.83 -9.27 4.57
C GLU A 12 -2.60 -8.28 5.45
N ALA A 13 -2.21 -8.16 6.71
CA ALA A 13 -2.81 -7.21 7.63
C ALA A 13 -2.58 -5.76 7.19
N TYR A 14 -1.38 -5.44 6.74
CA TYR A 14 -1.06 -4.12 6.22
C TYR A 14 -1.85 -3.80 4.96
N LEU A 15 -2.00 -4.77 4.07
CA LEU A 15 -2.76 -4.60 2.84
C LEU A 15 -4.24 -4.36 3.15
N GLU A 16 -4.79 -5.08 4.11
CA GLU A 16 -6.18 -4.91 4.54
C GLU A 16 -6.44 -3.47 5.02
N ILE A 17 -5.56 -2.93 5.87
CA ILE A 17 -5.65 -1.54 6.33
C ILE A 17 -5.54 -0.57 5.15
N ALA A 18 -4.59 -0.81 4.24
CA ALA A 18 -4.39 0.05 3.08
C ALA A 18 -5.63 0.10 2.18
N LEU A 19 -6.37 -0.99 2.05
CA LEU A 19 -7.56 -1.07 1.21
C LEU A 19 -8.81 -0.49 1.88
N GLU A 20 -8.88 -0.50 3.21
CA GLU A 20 -9.99 0.09 3.96
C GLU A 20 -10.04 1.62 3.84
N LYS A 21 -8.89 2.27 3.82
CA LYS A 21 -8.80 3.73 3.88
C LYS A 21 -9.33 4.43 2.62
N PRO A 22 -9.06 3.94 1.41
CA PRO A 22 -9.70 4.51 0.21
C PRO A 22 -11.22 4.42 0.23
N ILE A 23 -11.78 3.35 0.77
CA ILE A 23 -13.24 3.18 0.92
C ILE A 23 -13.79 4.27 1.84
N PHE A 24 -13.13 4.52 2.96
CA PHE A 24 -13.50 5.60 3.87
C PHE A 24 -13.43 6.97 3.20
N SER A 25 -12.38 7.23 2.41
CA SER A 25 -12.21 8.49 1.69
C SER A 25 -13.32 8.70 0.66
N GLN A 26 -13.69 7.67 -0.09
CA GLN A 26 -14.79 7.73 -1.06
C GLN A 26 -16.12 8.00 -0.38
N LYS A 27 -16.37 7.37 0.75
CA LYS A 27 -17.59 7.56 1.51
C LYS A 27 -17.70 8.99 2.08
N THR A 28 -16.58 9.51 2.57
CA THR A 28 -16.49 10.88 3.06
C THR A 28 -16.73 11.90 1.94
N ASP A 29 -16.19 11.66 0.75
CA ASP A 29 -16.43 12.48 -0.43
C ASP A 29 -17.91 12.45 -0.86
N ALA A 30 -18.53 11.28 -0.83
CA ALA A 30 -19.97 11.15 -1.13
C ALA A 30 -20.82 11.93 -0.13
N ASP A 31 -20.46 11.88 1.16
CA ASP A 31 -21.13 12.66 2.21
C ASP A 31 -20.99 14.17 1.98
N LEU A 32 -19.80 14.63 1.60
CA LEU A 32 -19.58 16.03 1.24
C LEU A 32 -20.47 16.46 0.08
N ASN A 33 -20.53 15.67 -0.96
CA ASN A 33 -21.35 15.97 -2.12
C ASN A 33 -22.84 16.05 -1.75
N THR A 34 -23.30 15.15 -0.89
CA THR A 34 -24.68 15.15 -0.40
C THR A 34 -24.98 16.35 0.49
N GLN A 35 -24.06 16.71 1.37
CA GLN A 35 -24.27 17.77 2.37
C GLN A 35 -24.10 19.17 1.82
N ILE A 36 -23.07 19.41 1.00
CA ILE A 36 -22.73 20.75 0.54
C ILE A 36 -22.51 20.86 -0.96
N GLY A 37 -22.69 19.78 -1.72
CA GLY A 37 -22.63 19.80 -3.17
C GLY A 37 -21.24 19.86 -3.78
N VAL A 38 -20.19 19.64 -3.02
CA VAL A 38 -18.80 19.61 -3.50
C VAL A 38 -18.09 18.36 -3.02
N THR A 39 -16.98 18.03 -3.72
CA THR A 39 -16.12 16.89 -3.34
C THR A 39 -14.69 17.39 -3.14
N SER A 40 -13.79 16.50 -2.73
CA SER A 40 -12.37 16.81 -2.60
C SER A 40 -11.71 17.18 -3.95
N LEU A 41 -12.34 16.85 -5.07
CA LEU A 41 -11.81 17.11 -6.40
C LEU A 41 -12.37 18.38 -7.06
N ASN A 42 -13.53 18.87 -6.62
CA ASN A 42 -14.22 19.98 -7.31
C ASN A 42 -14.64 21.13 -6.40
N TYR A 43 -14.04 21.27 -5.23
CA TYR A 43 -14.41 22.31 -4.26
C TYR A 43 -13.81 23.69 -4.59
N GLN A 44 -12.76 23.74 -5.41
CA GLN A 44 -12.06 24.99 -5.70
C GLN A 44 -12.93 25.90 -6.56
N GLY A 45 -12.93 27.19 -6.22
CA GLY A 45 -13.70 28.19 -6.91
C GLY A 45 -15.19 28.23 -6.55
N VAL A 46 -15.65 27.38 -5.66
CA VAL A 46 -17.04 27.36 -5.18
C VAL A 46 -17.17 28.27 -3.96
N SER A 47 -18.20 29.13 -3.99
CA SER A 47 -18.52 30.02 -2.87
C SER A 47 -19.35 29.23 -1.84
N LEU A 48 -18.85 29.14 -0.62
CA LEU A 48 -19.50 28.42 0.47
C LEU A 48 -19.75 29.36 1.67
N SER A 49 -20.81 29.06 2.43
CA SER A 49 -21.03 29.70 3.73
C SER A 49 -19.88 29.36 4.67
N PRO A 50 -19.64 30.19 5.72
CA PRO A 50 -18.59 29.86 6.71
C PRO A 50 -18.76 28.49 7.35
N GLU A 51 -19.99 28.07 7.59
CA GLU A 51 -20.31 26.77 8.16
C GLU A 51 -19.99 25.64 7.20
N ASN A 52 -20.35 25.77 5.94
CA ASN A 52 -20.05 24.78 4.91
C ASN A 52 -18.56 24.73 4.60
N ALA A 53 -17.85 25.87 4.60
CA ALA A 53 -16.43 25.93 4.45
C ALA A 53 -15.71 25.19 5.59
N SER A 54 -16.16 25.38 6.82
CA SER A 54 -15.61 24.68 7.99
C SER A 54 -15.83 23.16 7.89
N CYS A 55 -17.01 22.75 7.47
CA CYS A 55 -17.33 21.33 7.22
C CYS A 55 -16.42 20.74 6.15
N LEU A 56 -16.22 21.46 5.04
CA LEU A 56 -15.34 21.04 3.94
C LEU A 56 -13.90 20.86 4.44
N ILE A 57 -13.36 21.83 5.17
CA ILE A 57 -11.99 21.76 5.68
C ILE A 57 -11.81 20.53 6.58
N HIS A 58 -12.75 20.30 7.49
CA HIS A 58 -12.70 19.14 8.38
C HIS A 58 -12.72 17.82 7.62
N LYS A 59 -13.62 17.70 6.63
CA LYS A 59 -13.74 16.50 5.82
C LYS A 59 -12.52 16.28 4.95
N LEU A 60 -11.94 17.35 4.37
CA LEU A 60 -10.69 17.25 3.59
C LEU A 60 -9.53 16.76 4.46
N GLN A 61 -9.45 17.21 5.71
CA GLN A 61 -8.44 16.72 6.63
C GLN A 61 -8.59 15.23 6.91
N LEU A 62 -9.82 14.75 7.08
CA LEU A 62 -10.08 13.32 7.27
C LEU A 62 -9.70 12.50 6.03
N ILE A 63 -10.02 12.99 4.84
CA ILE A 63 -9.66 12.32 3.58
C ILE A 63 -8.15 12.27 3.43
N ASN A 64 -7.46 13.39 3.64
CA ASN A 64 -6.00 13.45 3.52
C ASN A 64 -5.33 12.50 4.51
N LYS A 65 -5.79 12.47 5.75
CA LYS A 65 -5.27 11.57 6.78
C LYS A 65 -5.46 10.11 6.37
N SER A 66 -6.63 9.75 5.88
CA SER A 66 -6.92 8.38 5.42
C SER A 66 -6.05 8.00 4.23
N ASN A 67 -5.85 8.92 3.28
CA ASN A 67 -4.99 8.67 2.13
C ASN A 67 -3.53 8.49 2.53
N MET A 68 -3.05 9.28 3.48
CA MET A 68 -1.69 9.12 4.01
C MET A 68 -1.50 7.76 4.69
N ILE A 69 -2.47 7.34 5.50
CA ILE A 69 -2.45 6.03 6.15
C ILE A 69 -2.43 4.93 5.09
N SER A 70 -3.26 5.03 4.05
CA SER A 70 -3.29 4.07 2.95
C SER A 70 -1.92 3.95 2.28
N VAL A 71 -1.27 5.07 1.98
CA VAL A 71 0.07 5.09 1.34
C VAL A 71 1.10 4.41 2.25
N VAL A 72 1.11 4.76 3.53
CA VAL A 72 2.07 4.18 4.50
C VAL A 72 1.87 2.67 4.61
N PHE A 73 0.63 2.22 4.80
CA PHE A 73 0.35 0.79 4.95
C PHE A 73 0.53 0.02 3.64
N SER A 74 0.33 0.65 2.48
CA SER A 74 0.67 0.06 1.19
C SER A 74 2.18 -0.18 1.07
N ALA A 75 2.98 0.77 1.50
CA ALA A 75 4.44 0.63 1.51
C ALA A 75 4.88 -0.47 2.48
N LEU A 76 4.29 -0.52 3.67
CA LEU A 76 4.57 -1.58 4.65
C LEU A 76 4.14 -2.95 4.12
N ALA A 77 3.00 -3.03 3.44
CA ALA A 77 2.53 -4.28 2.82
C ALA A 77 3.52 -4.77 1.76
N ALA A 78 3.97 -3.87 0.89
CA ALA A 78 4.93 -4.20 -0.16
C ALA A 78 6.26 -4.68 0.44
N GLU A 79 6.76 -3.98 1.45
CA GLU A 79 7.99 -4.36 2.15
C GLU A 79 7.86 -5.72 2.82
N SER A 80 6.77 -5.93 3.55
CA SER A 80 6.52 -7.21 4.23
C SER A 80 6.32 -8.34 3.24
N PHE A 81 5.68 -8.09 2.10
CA PHE A 81 5.51 -9.08 1.05
C PHE A 81 6.86 -9.49 0.46
N ILE A 82 7.74 -8.54 0.18
CA ILE A 82 9.08 -8.83 -0.35
C ILE A 82 9.85 -9.71 0.63
N ASN A 83 9.81 -9.38 1.91
CA ASN A 83 10.46 -10.15 2.96
C ASN A 83 9.88 -11.56 3.07
N TYR A 84 8.56 -11.67 3.06
CA TYR A 84 7.87 -12.96 3.08
C TYR A 84 8.25 -13.82 1.87
N TYR A 85 8.23 -13.23 0.69
CA TYR A 85 8.55 -13.92 -0.56
C TYR A 85 9.99 -14.44 -0.53
N ALA A 86 10.94 -13.61 -0.08
CA ALA A 86 12.35 -14.01 0.03
C ALA A 86 12.52 -15.16 1.02
N LEU A 87 11.86 -15.09 2.18
CA LEU A 87 11.90 -16.17 3.18
C LEU A 87 11.29 -17.46 2.64
N SER A 88 10.18 -17.37 1.90
CA SER A 88 9.54 -18.53 1.30
C SER A 88 10.39 -19.21 0.24
N LYS A 89 11.36 -18.47 -0.34
CA LYS A 89 12.33 -19.00 -1.32
C LYS A 89 13.64 -19.42 -0.68
N GLY A 90 13.67 -19.62 0.63
CA GLY A 90 14.84 -20.12 1.34
C GLY A 90 15.89 -19.09 1.71
N LYS A 91 15.61 -17.81 1.55
CA LYS A 91 16.51 -16.75 2.01
C LYS A 91 16.35 -16.58 3.52
N ASP A 92 17.46 -16.31 4.22
CA ASP A 92 17.43 -16.14 5.66
C ASP A 92 17.26 -14.66 6.05
N GLU A 93 17.08 -14.43 7.36
CA GLU A 93 16.93 -13.08 7.90
C GLU A 93 18.19 -12.23 7.67
N ALA A 94 19.37 -12.84 7.70
CA ALA A 94 20.62 -12.12 7.46
C ALA A 94 20.67 -11.59 6.02
N TYR A 95 20.19 -12.35 5.03
CA TYR A 95 20.06 -11.91 3.66
C TYR A 95 19.14 -10.69 3.57
N LEU A 96 17.99 -10.73 4.23
CA LEU A 96 17.03 -9.63 4.22
C LEU A 96 17.56 -8.38 4.89
N ARG A 97 18.29 -8.52 5.99
CA ARG A 97 18.84 -7.39 6.74
C ARG A 97 19.87 -6.59 5.95
N ARG A 98 20.58 -7.22 5.03
CA ARG A 98 21.52 -6.52 4.14
C ARG A 98 20.85 -5.43 3.32
N PHE A 99 19.57 -5.60 3.04
CA PHE A 99 18.80 -4.73 2.16
C PHE A 99 17.79 -3.85 2.90
N LYS A 100 17.74 -3.97 4.22
CA LYS A 100 16.82 -3.18 5.04
C LYS A 100 17.13 -1.69 4.88
N GLY A 101 16.10 -0.89 4.64
CA GLY A 101 16.23 0.55 4.45
C GLY A 101 16.52 1.01 3.03
N SER A 102 16.73 0.09 2.09
CA SER A 102 16.98 0.44 0.69
C SER A 102 15.86 -0.12 -0.20
N LYS A 103 14.99 0.76 -0.69
CA LYS A 103 13.90 0.38 -1.60
C LYS A 103 14.40 -0.23 -2.89
N SER A 104 15.46 0.34 -3.48
CA SER A 104 16.01 -0.16 -4.74
C SER A 104 16.61 -1.55 -4.59
N LYS A 105 17.28 -1.83 -3.48
CA LYS A 105 17.85 -3.15 -3.19
C LYS A 105 16.74 -4.18 -2.95
N ARG A 106 15.66 -3.80 -2.27
CA ARG A 106 14.52 -4.70 -2.05
C ARG A 106 13.81 -5.04 -3.34
N LEU A 107 13.64 -4.08 -4.22
CA LEU A 107 13.07 -4.32 -5.55
C LEU A 107 13.99 -5.21 -6.38
N THR A 108 15.31 -5.09 -6.23
CA THR A 108 16.28 -5.97 -6.89
C THR A 108 16.14 -7.39 -6.40
N ILE A 109 15.98 -7.60 -5.08
CA ILE A 109 15.76 -8.94 -4.52
C ILE A 109 14.49 -9.55 -5.12
N LEU A 110 13.41 -8.82 -5.09
CA LEU A 110 12.12 -9.29 -5.61
C LEU A 110 12.24 -9.65 -7.09
N ARG A 111 12.85 -8.78 -7.88
CA ARG A 111 13.05 -9.01 -9.31
C ARG A 111 13.90 -10.26 -9.56
N THR A 112 15.02 -10.39 -8.86
CA THR A 112 15.93 -11.52 -9.00
C THR A 112 15.23 -12.84 -8.72
N ILE A 113 14.50 -12.92 -7.62
CA ILE A 113 13.77 -14.13 -7.24
C ILE A 113 12.65 -14.41 -8.25
N PHE A 114 11.93 -13.37 -8.65
CA PHE A 114 10.81 -13.49 -9.59
C PHE A 114 11.28 -13.94 -10.97
N GLU A 115 12.39 -13.41 -11.48
CA GLU A 115 12.96 -13.80 -12.76
C GLU A 115 13.44 -15.26 -12.73
N ALA A 116 14.07 -15.66 -11.64
CA ALA A 116 14.51 -17.05 -11.48
C ALA A 116 13.33 -18.03 -11.51
N GLU A 117 12.21 -17.68 -10.85
CA GLU A 117 10.98 -18.48 -10.90
C GLU A 117 10.38 -18.52 -12.30
N ALA A 118 10.32 -17.37 -12.97
CA ALA A 118 9.77 -17.28 -14.31
C ALA A 118 10.56 -18.15 -15.30
N GLU A 119 11.87 -18.11 -15.23
CA GLU A 119 12.73 -18.97 -16.06
C GLU A 119 12.47 -20.46 -15.80
N THR A 120 12.33 -20.83 -14.54
CA THR A 120 12.05 -22.22 -14.17
C THR A 120 10.70 -22.70 -14.71
N ARG A 121 9.72 -21.82 -14.81
CA ARG A 121 8.39 -22.16 -15.31
C ARG A 121 8.28 -22.11 -16.83
N ILE A 122 8.97 -21.17 -17.46
CA ILE A 122 8.87 -20.91 -18.90
C ILE A 122 9.71 -21.89 -19.71
N LEU A 123 10.93 -22.19 -19.28
CA LEU A 123 11.85 -23.07 -19.99
C LEU A 123 11.24 -24.44 -20.32
N PRO A 124 10.57 -25.15 -19.39
CA PRO A 124 9.93 -26.42 -19.71
C PRO A 124 8.84 -26.29 -20.78
N LEU A 125 8.11 -25.17 -20.81
CA LEU A 125 7.07 -24.92 -21.81
C LEU A 125 7.66 -24.76 -23.22
N TYR A 126 8.78 -24.07 -23.33
CA TYR A 126 9.49 -23.91 -24.60
C TYR A 126 10.09 -25.22 -25.10
N MET A 127 10.57 -26.07 -24.19
CA MET A 127 11.15 -27.36 -24.54
C MET A 127 10.12 -28.39 -24.99
N THR A 128 8.87 -28.26 -24.59
CA THR A 128 7.79 -29.17 -24.94
C THR A 128 7.05 -28.79 -26.21
N SER A 129 7.31 -27.61 -26.72
CA SER A 129 6.72 -27.17 -27.99
C SER A 129 7.70 -27.39 -29.15
#